data_648f1c5165c567fc5fa93d50163cde75
#
_entry.id   648f1c5165c567fc5fa93d50163cde75
#
_cell.length_a   1.000
_cell.length_b   1.000
_cell.length_c   1.000
_cell.angle_alpha   90.00
_cell.angle_beta   90.00
_cell.angle_gamma   90.00
#
_symmetry.space_group_name_H-M   'P 1'
#
loop_
_entity.id
_entity.type
_entity.pdbx_description
1 polymer ?
#
loop_
_entity_poly.entity_id
_entity_poly.type
_entity_poly.pdbx_seq_one_letter_code
_entity_poly.pdbx_strand_id
1 'polypeptide(L)'
;MIQILTGTALLLAVLALFTLFSYKAPHGMKAMGALANAACASFLVEAFHASLFGTQMGITFLQGVGDASGSLGGVAAGILVPLALGVSPAYAVLVGLTVSGYGILPGFIAGYLVSFVVKFLEKKVPAGLDLIVIILVAAPITRGIAMVMDPVVKSTLLQIGTVLIQAQETSPIIMGLILGGLITVVATAPLSSMALTSIIGLTGVPMGIGALAVFGSAFMNYVFFEKMKLGTKKDSIAVAIEPLTQADLISANPIPVYVTNFIGGGLSGIIVAMMGITVSTPGLATQIAGFAVSVAENGMRGFIAAVACAVVSIIAGYIGYFIFKNYKITTADEIRGTQEEVAA
;
A
#
# COMPACT_ATOMS: atom_id res chain seq x y z
N MET A 1 -19.85 12.73 -13.64
CA MET A 1 -20.24 12.89 -12.23
C MET A 1 -20.66 11.56 -11.58
N ILE A 2 -21.57 10.78 -12.15
CA ILE A 2 -21.99 9.48 -11.59
C ILE A 2 -20.80 8.52 -11.42
N GLN A 3 -19.91 8.41 -12.41
CA GLN A 3 -18.75 7.52 -12.33
C GLN A 3 -17.73 7.95 -11.26
N ILE A 4 -17.55 9.26 -11.03
CA ILE A 4 -16.72 9.76 -9.93
C ILE A 4 -17.32 9.34 -8.59
N LEU A 5 -18.62 9.49 -8.42
CA LEU A 5 -19.31 9.07 -7.20
C LEU A 5 -19.22 7.55 -6.98
N THR A 6 -19.43 6.75 -8.02
CA THR A 6 -19.37 5.27 -7.92
C THR A 6 -17.97 4.77 -7.63
N GLY A 7 -16.93 5.30 -8.27
CA GLY A 7 -15.55 4.88 -8.00
C GLY A 7 -15.06 5.35 -6.63
N THR A 8 -15.45 6.56 -6.19
CA THR A 8 -15.16 7.03 -4.82
C THR A 8 -15.89 6.17 -3.79
N ALA A 9 -17.16 5.84 -4.00
CA ALA A 9 -17.91 4.96 -3.13
C ALA A 9 -17.28 3.56 -3.05
N LEU A 10 -16.81 3.02 -4.19
CA LEU A 10 -16.09 1.75 -4.23
C LEU A 10 -14.78 1.81 -3.45
N LEU A 11 -13.99 2.89 -3.59
CA LEU A 11 -12.78 3.08 -2.79
C LEU A 11 -13.11 3.07 -1.29
N LEU A 12 -14.10 3.86 -0.87
CA LEU A 12 -14.52 3.89 0.54
C LEU A 12 -15.01 2.52 1.03
N ALA A 13 -15.74 1.78 0.19
CA ALA A 13 -16.18 0.42 0.52
C ALA A 13 -14.99 -0.54 0.69
N VAL A 14 -13.98 -0.46 -0.16
CA VAL A 14 -12.75 -1.28 -0.05
C VAL A 14 -11.97 -0.91 1.21
N LEU A 15 -11.82 0.37 1.54
CA LEU A 15 -11.16 0.82 2.76
C LEU A 15 -11.91 0.34 4.02
N ALA A 16 -13.24 0.42 4.01
CA ALA A 16 -14.09 -0.11 5.08
C ALA A 16 -13.96 -1.63 5.20
N LEU A 17 -13.84 -2.35 4.09
CA LEU A 17 -13.62 -3.79 4.07
C LEU A 17 -12.29 -4.18 4.73
N PHE A 18 -11.19 -3.48 4.43
CA PHE A 18 -9.90 -3.71 5.09
C PHE A 18 -9.97 -3.46 6.59
N THR A 19 -10.63 -2.38 7.00
CA THR A 19 -10.85 -2.08 8.42
C THR A 19 -11.68 -3.16 9.10
N LEU A 20 -12.81 -3.55 8.49
CA LEU A 20 -13.65 -4.61 8.99
C LEU A 20 -12.91 -5.95 9.10
N PHE A 21 -12.11 -6.29 8.08
CA PHE A 21 -11.26 -7.47 8.07
C PHE A 21 -10.25 -7.42 9.22
N SER A 22 -9.57 -6.30 9.44
CA SER A 22 -8.59 -6.14 10.50
C SER A 22 -9.19 -6.43 11.88
N TYR A 23 -10.40 -5.93 12.16
CA TYR A 23 -11.04 -6.07 13.48
C TYR A 23 -11.88 -7.32 13.66
N LYS A 24 -12.51 -7.84 12.61
CA LYS A 24 -13.50 -8.93 12.73
C LYS A 24 -13.02 -10.28 12.22
N ALA A 25 -12.08 -10.31 11.29
CA ALA A 25 -11.58 -11.58 10.76
C ALA A 25 -10.67 -12.29 11.78
N PRO A 26 -10.70 -13.62 11.85
CA PRO A 26 -9.78 -14.37 12.71
C PRO A 26 -8.33 -14.03 12.40
N HIS A 27 -7.58 -13.54 13.39
CA HIS A 27 -6.19 -13.07 13.20
C HIS A 27 -6.01 -11.96 12.14
N GLY A 28 -7.06 -11.16 11.85
CA GLY A 28 -7.05 -10.14 10.81
C GLY A 28 -5.89 -9.15 10.94
N MET A 29 -5.63 -8.62 12.15
CA MET A 29 -4.51 -7.72 12.42
C MET A 29 -3.15 -8.35 12.11
N LYS A 30 -2.93 -9.63 12.50
CA LYS A 30 -1.69 -10.34 12.20
C LYS A 30 -1.50 -10.53 10.69
N ALA A 31 -2.59 -10.84 9.99
CA ALA A 31 -2.57 -10.96 8.53
C ALA A 31 -2.24 -9.61 7.85
N MET A 32 -2.79 -8.50 8.36
CA MET A 32 -2.49 -7.16 7.84
C MET A 32 -1.03 -6.76 8.08
N GLY A 33 -0.48 -7.05 9.26
CA GLY A 33 0.95 -6.85 9.52
C GLY A 33 1.86 -7.68 8.60
N ALA A 34 1.45 -8.91 8.28
CA ALA A 34 2.17 -9.76 7.32
C ALA A 34 2.07 -9.22 5.88
N LEU A 35 0.91 -8.66 5.49
CA LEU A 35 0.74 -7.96 4.21
C LEU A 35 1.69 -6.75 4.11
N ALA A 36 1.81 -5.97 5.19
CA ALA A 36 2.74 -4.86 5.26
C ALA A 36 4.20 -5.31 5.03
N ASN A 37 4.61 -6.38 5.71
CA ASN A 37 5.95 -6.95 5.52
C ASN A 37 6.18 -7.46 4.09
N ALA A 38 5.16 -8.05 3.46
CA ALA A 38 5.25 -8.49 2.07
C ALA A 38 5.42 -7.30 1.12
N ALA A 39 4.70 -6.20 1.35
CA ALA A 39 4.84 -4.97 0.58
C ALA A 39 6.24 -4.34 0.74
N CYS A 40 6.81 -4.35 1.96
CA CYS A 40 8.19 -3.91 2.18
C CYS A 40 9.19 -4.73 1.39
N ALA A 41 9.06 -6.05 1.44
CA ALA A 41 9.98 -6.96 0.77
C ALA A 41 9.88 -6.93 -0.76
N SER A 42 8.77 -6.44 -1.33
CA SER A 42 8.53 -6.36 -2.77
C SER A 42 8.57 -4.91 -3.29
N PHE A 43 7.56 -4.12 -3.01
CA PHE A 43 7.38 -2.79 -3.58
C PHE A 43 8.46 -1.78 -3.17
N LEU A 44 8.94 -1.84 -1.93
CA LEU A 44 9.98 -0.94 -1.48
C LEU A 44 11.31 -1.25 -2.18
N VAL A 45 11.63 -2.53 -2.35
CA VAL A 45 12.82 -2.97 -3.10
C VAL A 45 12.69 -2.57 -4.58
N GLU A 46 11.52 -2.75 -5.20
CA GLU A 46 11.24 -2.33 -6.57
C GLU A 46 11.39 -0.81 -6.72
N ALA A 47 10.82 -0.01 -5.82
CA ALA A 47 10.88 1.44 -5.86
C ALA A 47 12.33 1.96 -5.81
N PHE A 48 13.16 1.41 -4.93
CA PHE A 48 14.56 1.81 -4.84
C PHE A 48 15.41 1.27 -5.98
N HIS A 49 15.34 -0.03 -6.25
CA HIS A 49 16.28 -0.67 -7.15
C HIS A 49 15.85 -0.56 -8.62
N ALA A 50 14.59 -0.88 -8.96
CA ALA A 50 14.15 -0.78 -10.34
C ALA A 50 13.93 0.68 -10.76
N SER A 51 13.12 1.43 -10.00
CA SER A 51 12.73 2.78 -10.43
C SER A 51 13.83 3.80 -10.21
N LEU A 52 14.43 3.90 -9.01
CA LEU A 52 15.42 4.93 -8.73
C LEU A 52 16.80 4.58 -9.31
N PHE A 53 17.42 3.49 -8.86
CA PHE A 53 18.78 3.17 -9.29
C PHE A 53 18.83 2.56 -10.70
N GLY A 54 17.87 1.71 -11.05
CA GLY A 54 17.79 1.06 -12.36
C GLY A 54 17.45 2.04 -13.45
N THR A 55 16.23 2.54 -13.45
CA THR A 55 15.71 3.37 -14.55
C THR A 55 16.32 4.77 -14.57
N GLN A 56 16.36 5.48 -13.42
CA GLN A 56 16.82 6.87 -13.40
C GLN A 56 18.35 7.01 -13.44
N MET A 57 19.07 6.11 -12.79
CA MET A 57 20.54 6.13 -12.80
C MET A 57 21.17 5.21 -13.85
N GLY A 58 20.37 4.45 -14.59
CA GLY A 58 20.83 3.57 -15.66
C GLY A 58 21.57 2.31 -15.21
N ILE A 59 21.41 1.88 -13.95
CA ILE A 59 22.12 0.71 -13.42
C ILE A 59 21.26 -0.54 -13.64
N THR A 60 21.40 -1.18 -14.81
CA THR A 60 20.58 -2.32 -15.24
C THR A 60 20.60 -3.51 -14.28
N PHE A 61 21.71 -3.76 -13.57
CA PHE A 61 21.78 -4.79 -12.55
C PHE A 61 20.78 -4.51 -11.40
N LEU A 62 20.73 -3.26 -10.90
CA LEU A 62 19.82 -2.89 -9.85
C LEU A 62 18.37 -2.87 -10.33
N GLN A 63 18.13 -2.51 -11.60
CA GLN A 63 16.82 -2.67 -12.20
C GLN A 63 16.34 -4.12 -12.10
N GLY A 64 17.18 -5.08 -12.49
CA GLY A 64 16.87 -6.50 -12.39
C GLY A 64 16.60 -6.97 -10.95
N VAL A 65 17.30 -6.42 -9.96
CA VAL A 65 17.04 -6.69 -8.53
C VAL A 65 15.63 -6.23 -8.12
N GLY A 66 15.27 -5.00 -8.50
CA GLY A 66 13.95 -4.43 -8.18
C GLY A 66 12.82 -5.15 -8.89
N ASP A 67 12.97 -5.43 -10.20
CA ASP A 67 11.95 -6.13 -11.01
C ASP A 67 11.70 -7.55 -10.47
N ALA A 68 12.76 -8.27 -10.10
CA ALA A 68 12.65 -9.60 -9.49
C ALA A 68 11.85 -9.55 -8.19
N SER A 69 12.15 -8.58 -7.32
CA SER A 69 11.47 -8.45 -6.01
C SER A 69 10.02 -7.98 -6.18
N GLY A 70 9.79 -6.96 -7.00
CA GLY A 70 8.46 -6.39 -7.25
C GLY A 70 7.48 -7.40 -7.85
N SER A 71 7.95 -8.21 -8.81
CA SER A 71 7.13 -9.26 -9.45
C SER A 71 6.67 -10.36 -8.51
N LEU A 72 7.30 -10.52 -7.35
CA LEU A 72 7.02 -11.58 -6.38
C LEU A 72 6.21 -11.11 -5.16
N GLY A 73 5.61 -9.93 -5.19
CA GLY A 73 4.78 -9.41 -4.09
C GLY A 73 3.67 -10.38 -3.66
N GLY A 74 3.02 -11.06 -4.62
CA GLY A 74 2.01 -12.08 -4.32
C GLY A 74 2.61 -13.29 -3.62
N VAL A 75 3.79 -13.74 -4.04
CA VAL A 75 4.53 -14.85 -3.40
C VAL A 75 4.91 -14.44 -1.97
N ALA A 76 5.43 -13.24 -1.77
CA ALA A 76 5.79 -12.73 -0.45
C ALA A 76 4.59 -12.71 0.50
N ALA A 77 3.43 -12.22 0.05
CA ALA A 77 2.19 -12.25 0.84
C ALA A 77 1.73 -13.69 1.12
N GLY A 78 1.77 -14.56 0.09
CA GLY A 78 1.42 -15.97 0.20
C GLY A 78 2.32 -16.79 1.11
N ILE A 79 3.53 -16.31 1.44
CA ILE A 79 4.44 -16.90 2.44
C ILE A 79 4.21 -16.29 3.82
N LEU A 80 4.30 -14.95 3.91
CA LEU A 80 4.35 -14.24 5.19
C LEU A 80 3.04 -14.30 5.96
N VAL A 81 1.89 -14.32 5.24
CA VAL A 81 0.58 -14.40 5.89
C VAL A 81 0.37 -15.76 6.56
N PRO A 82 0.56 -16.92 5.88
CA PRO A 82 0.51 -18.22 6.55
C PRO A 82 1.50 -18.34 7.72
N LEU A 83 2.72 -17.84 7.60
CA LEU A 83 3.71 -17.82 8.70
C LEU A 83 3.18 -17.05 9.90
N ALA A 84 2.65 -15.83 9.69
CA ALA A 84 2.08 -15.02 10.76
C ALA A 84 0.87 -15.67 11.44
N LEU A 85 0.14 -16.51 10.71
CA LEU A 85 -0.98 -17.28 11.25
C LEU A 85 -0.54 -18.60 11.90
N GLY A 86 0.75 -18.93 11.91
CA GLY A 86 1.31 -20.09 12.57
C GLY A 86 1.27 -21.38 11.73
N VAL A 87 1.27 -21.27 10.42
CA VAL A 87 1.56 -22.38 9.49
C VAL A 87 3.05 -22.65 9.50
N SER A 88 3.46 -23.92 9.42
CA SER A 88 4.87 -24.29 9.39
C SER A 88 5.59 -23.68 8.17
N PRO A 89 6.89 -23.35 8.27
CA PRO A 89 7.62 -22.64 7.21
C PRO A 89 7.57 -23.35 5.85
N ALA A 90 7.71 -24.69 5.82
CA ALA A 90 7.68 -25.44 4.57
C ALA A 90 6.36 -25.30 3.84
N TYR A 91 5.23 -25.37 4.55
CA TYR A 91 3.90 -25.22 3.97
C TYR A 91 3.58 -23.77 3.62
N ALA A 92 4.07 -22.81 4.39
CA ALA A 92 3.94 -21.40 4.03
C ALA A 92 4.65 -21.08 2.71
N VAL A 93 5.87 -21.60 2.51
CA VAL A 93 6.61 -21.46 1.25
C VAL A 93 5.85 -22.14 0.10
N LEU A 94 5.31 -23.35 0.30
CA LEU A 94 4.49 -24.06 -0.69
C LEU A 94 3.31 -23.18 -1.12
N VAL A 95 2.56 -22.61 -0.17
CA VAL A 95 1.43 -21.72 -0.43
C VAL A 95 1.88 -20.52 -1.25
N GLY A 96 2.96 -19.85 -0.85
CA GLY A 96 3.47 -18.68 -1.58
C GLY A 96 3.92 -18.99 -3.00
N LEU A 97 4.64 -20.09 -3.21
CA LEU A 97 5.10 -20.47 -4.55
C LEU A 97 3.92 -20.73 -5.51
N THR A 98 2.80 -21.25 -5.02
CA THR A 98 1.63 -21.55 -5.86
C THR A 98 0.87 -20.31 -6.33
N VAL A 99 1.08 -19.14 -5.71
CA VAL A 99 0.50 -17.87 -6.16
C VAL A 99 1.43 -17.04 -7.05
N SER A 100 2.53 -17.62 -7.51
CA SER A 100 3.44 -16.97 -8.46
C SER A 100 2.69 -16.49 -9.71
N GLY A 101 2.99 -15.26 -10.16
CA GLY A 101 2.33 -14.60 -11.27
C GLY A 101 1.04 -13.85 -10.90
N TYR A 102 0.62 -13.88 -9.64
CA TYR A 102 -0.48 -13.07 -9.13
C TYR A 102 0.05 -11.92 -8.25
N GLY A 103 -0.71 -10.82 -8.20
CA GLY A 103 -0.36 -9.67 -7.40
C GLY A 103 -0.46 -9.90 -5.88
N ILE A 104 -0.04 -8.90 -5.12
CA ILE A 104 0.05 -9.00 -3.64
C ILE A 104 -1.31 -9.28 -2.98
N LEU A 105 -2.41 -8.66 -3.44
CA LEU A 105 -3.73 -8.86 -2.86
C LEU A 105 -4.33 -10.24 -3.13
N PRO A 106 -4.32 -10.78 -4.36
CA PRO A 106 -4.68 -12.18 -4.60
C PRO A 106 -3.84 -13.17 -3.78
N GLY A 107 -2.50 -12.92 -3.67
CA GLY A 107 -1.61 -13.72 -2.83
C GLY A 107 -1.95 -13.64 -1.34
N PHE A 108 -2.27 -12.45 -0.84
CA PHE A 108 -2.74 -12.22 0.53
C PHE A 108 -4.02 -13.00 0.82
N ILE A 109 -5.04 -12.87 -0.02
CA ILE A 109 -6.35 -13.52 0.18
C ILE A 109 -6.19 -15.04 0.14
N ALA A 110 -5.45 -15.56 -0.84
CA ALA A 110 -5.20 -17.00 -0.95
C ALA A 110 -4.41 -17.53 0.25
N GLY A 111 -3.32 -16.85 0.64
CA GLY A 111 -2.51 -17.20 1.79
C GLY A 111 -3.30 -17.19 3.10
N TYR A 112 -4.14 -16.17 3.29
CA TYR A 112 -5.00 -16.07 4.48
C TYR A 112 -5.99 -17.22 4.57
N LEU A 113 -6.77 -17.46 3.53
CA LEU A 113 -7.81 -18.51 3.53
C LEU A 113 -7.22 -19.91 3.65
N VAL A 114 -6.16 -20.19 2.91
CA VAL A 114 -5.53 -21.52 2.91
C VAL A 114 -4.80 -21.81 4.22
N SER A 115 -4.36 -20.81 4.96
CA SER A 115 -3.75 -21.02 6.29
C SER A 115 -4.64 -21.83 7.22
N PHE A 116 -5.95 -21.62 7.19
CA PHE A 116 -6.89 -22.39 8.03
C PHE A 116 -7.01 -23.83 7.54
N VAL A 117 -6.98 -24.05 6.23
CA VAL A 117 -7.00 -25.41 5.63
C VAL A 117 -5.73 -26.18 6.01
N VAL A 118 -4.57 -25.56 5.86
CA VAL A 118 -3.28 -26.18 6.20
C VAL A 118 -3.23 -26.53 7.69
N LYS A 119 -3.57 -25.58 8.56
CA LYS A 119 -3.60 -25.82 10.03
C LYS A 119 -4.59 -26.91 10.43
N PHE A 120 -5.70 -27.04 9.73
CA PHE A 120 -6.64 -28.13 9.95
C PHE A 120 -6.02 -29.47 9.54
N LEU A 121 -5.37 -29.54 8.37
CA LEU A 121 -4.71 -30.76 7.88
C LEU A 121 -3.53 -31.17 8.78
N GLU A 122 -2.67 -30.23 9.21
CA GLU A 122 -1.57 -30.47 10.15
C GLU A 122 -2.04 -31.14 11.46
N LYS A 123 -3.26 -30.81 11.92
CA LYS A 123 -3.83 -31.38 13.15
C LYS A 123 -4.52 -32.74 12.96
N LYS A 124 -5.02 -33.03 11.77
CA LYS A 124 -5.89 -34.19 11.51
C LYS A 124 -5.19 -35.31 10.77
N VAL A 125 -4.19 -34.98 9.96
CA VAL A 125 -3.45 -36.00 9.17
C VAL A 125 -2.30 -36.54 10.02
N PRO A 126 -2.12 -37.87 10.05
CA PRO A 126 -1.00 -38.48 10.77
C PRO A 126 0.36 -37.98 10.25
N ALA A 127 1.31 -37.81 11.18
CA ALA A 127 2.68 -37.43 10.83
C ALA A 127 3.30 -38.38 9.80
N GLY A 128 3.92 -37.82 8.76
CA GLY A 128 4.49 -38.54 7.63
C GLY A 128 3.57 -38.60 6.40
N LEU A 129 2.25 -38.53 6.56
CA LEU A 129 1.29 -38.39 5.45
C LEU A 129 0.86 -36.91 5.25
N ASP A 130 1.04 -36.09 6.27
CA ASP A 130 0.66 -34.69 6.29
C ASP A 130 1.28 -33.91 5.13
N LEU A 131 2.56 -34.10 4.85
CA LEU A 131 3.26 -33.45 3.74
C LEU A 131 2.58 -33.74 2.39
N ILE A 132 2.29 -35.02 2.10
CA ILE A 132 1.68 -35.42 0.81
C ILE A 132 0.27 -34.86 0.70
N VAL A 133 -0.53 -34.97 1.77
CA VAL A 133 -1.91 -34.49 1.78
C VAL A 133 -1.96 -32.96 1.63
N ILE A 134 -1.10 -32.23 2.32
CA ILE A 134 -1.04 -30.77 2.22
C ILE A 134 -0.61 -30.33 0.83
N ILE A 135 0.40 -30.97 0.21
CA ILE A 135 0.82 -30.66 -1.15
C ILE A 135 -0.36 -30.87 -2.13
N LEU A 136 -1.04 -31.99 -2.05
CA LEU A 136 -2.11 -32.33 -2.98
C LEU A 136 -3.39 -31.49 -2.80
N VAL A 137 -3.66 -30.99 -1.58
CA VAL A 137 -4.88 -30.26 -1.25
C VAL A 137 -4.65 -28.76 -1.22
N ALA A 138 -3.64 -28.29 -0.46
CA ALA A 138 -3.43 -26.86 -0.26
C ALA A 138 -2.92 -26.14 -1.51
N ALA A 139 -2.02 -26.75 -2.29
CA ALA A 139 -1.47 -26.11 -3.47
C ALA A 139 -2.54 -25.78 -4.53
N PRO A 140 -3.39 -26.71 -4.99
CA PRO A 140 -4.43 -26.39 -5.97
C PRO A 140 -5.50 -25.45 -5.41
N ILE A 141 -5.88 -25.56 -4.12
CA ILE A 141 -6.83 -24.63 -3.49
C ILE A 141 -6.26 -23.21 -3.49
N THR A 142 -5.00 -23.06 -3.08
CA THR A 142 -4.31 -21.76 -3.07
C THR A 142 -4.31 -21.12 -4.46
N ARG A 143 -3.90 -21.89 -5.47
CA ARG A 143 -3.87 -21.42 -6.86
C ARG A 143 -5.27 -21.05 -7.37
N GLY A 144 -6.27 -21.87 -7.06
CA GLY A 144 -7.67 -21.63 -7.44
C GLY A 144 -8.22 -20.34 -6.82
N ILE A 145 -7.97 -20.09 -5.53
CA ILE A 145 -8.38 -18.85 -4.87
C ILE A 145 -7.72 -17.65 -5.53
N ALA A 146 -6.39 -17.68 -5.75
CA ALA A 146 -5.69 -16.57 -6.38
C ALA A 146 -6.21 -16.31 -7.81
N MET A 147 -6.47 -17.34 -8.58
CA MET A 147 -7.02 -17.25 -9.94
C MET A 147 -8.41 -16.59 -9.98
N VAL A 148 -9.27 -16.90 -9.02
CA VAL A 148 -10.61 -16.29 -8.93
C VAL A 148 -10.52 -14.84 -8.41
N MET A 149 -9.62 -14.58 -7.47
CA MET A 149 -9.50 -13.24 -6.86
C MET A 149 -8.76 -12.24 -7.72
N ASP A 150 -7.86 -12.67 -8.60
CA ASP A 150 -7.07 -11.76 -9.45
C ASP A 150 -7.95 -10.86 -10.35
N PRO A 151 -8.91 -11.37 -11.13
CA PRO A 151 -9.79 -10.50 -11.91
C PRO A 151 -10.69 -9.60 -11.04
N VAL A 152 -11.10 -10.05 -9.85
CA VAL A 152 -11.88 -9.24 -8.91
C VAL A 152 -11.06 -8.05 -8.43
N VAL A 153 -9.83 -8.29 -7.99
CA VAL A 153 -8.91 -7.23 -7.55
C VAL A 153 -8.59 -6.26 -8.69
N LYS A 154 -8.23 -6.77 -9.87
CA LYS A 154 -7.92 -5.95 -11.04
C LYS A 154 -9.12 -5.09 -11.48
N SER A 155 -10.31 -5.65 -11.56
CA SER A 155 -11.51 -4.89 -11.93
C SER A 155 -11.85 -3.82 -10.88
N THR A 156 -11.66 -4.11 -9.60
CA THR A 156 -11.85 -3.15 -8.51
C THR A 156 -10.87 -1.97 -8.64
N LEU A 157 -9.60 -2.25 -8.85
CA LEU A 157 -8.58 -1.22 -9.06
C LEU A 157 -8.86 -0.39 -10.31
N LEU A 158 -9.26 -1.01 -11.42
CA LEU A 158 -9.65 -0.30 -12.64
C LEU A 158 -10.85 0.63 -12.42
N GLN A 159 -11.86 0.18 -11.69
CA GLN A 159 -13.02 1.03 -11.38
C GLN A 159 -12.65 2.21 -10.47
N ILE A 160 -11.78 2.01 -9.48
CA ILE A 160 -11.21 3.12 -8.70
C ILE A 160 -10.43 4.06 -9.63
N GLY A 161 -9.63 3.49 -10.54
CA GLY A 161 -8.84 4.24 -11.51
C GLY A 161 -9.66 5.12 -12.46
N THR A 162 -10.92 4.76 -12.79
CA THR A 162 -11.77 5.58 -13.64
C THR A 162 -12.05 6.97 -13.04
N VAL A 163 -12.09 7.10 -11.72
CA VAL A 163 -12.22 8.40 -11.04
C VAL A 163 -11.01 9.28 -11.34
N LEU A 164 -9.81 8.68 -11.28
CA LEU A 164 -8.57 9.40 -11.53
C LEU A 164 -8.49 9.87 -12.99
N ILE A 165 -8.91 9.03 -13.94
CA ILE A 165 -8.94 9.39 -15.37
C ILE A 165 -9.91 10.55 -15.60
N GLN A 166 -11.12 10.49 -15.04
CA GLN A 166 -12.12 11.54 -15.22
C GLN A 166 -11.76 12.87 -14.56
N ALA A 167 -11.01 12.81 -13.44
CA ALA A 167 -10.53 14.01 -12.80
C ALA A 167 -9.56 14.81 -13.69
N GLN A 168 -8.87 14.16 -14.65
CA GLN A 168 -7.96 14.82 -15.59
C GLN A 168 -8.66 15.81 -16.53
N GLU A 169 -9.95 15.60 -16.81
CA GLU A 169 -10.77 16.47 -17.68
C GLU A 169 -11.29 17.71 -16.96
N THR A 170 -10.96 17.88 -15.68
CA THR A 170 -11.43 19.02 -14.86
C THR A 170 -10.40 20.16 -14.83
N SER A 171 -10.75 21.26 -14.16
CA SER A 171 -9.78 22.34 -13.95
C SER A 171 -8.56 21.86 -13.14
N PRO A 172 -7.37 22.47 -13.30
CA PRO A 172 -6.16 22.07 -12.58
C PRO A 172 -6.34 22.02 -11.07
N ILE A 173 -7.14 22.91 -10.49
CA ILE A 173 -7.42 22.93 -9.05
C ILE A 173 -8.24 21.70 -8.64
N ILE A 174 -9.33 21.42 -9.37
CA ILE A 174 -10.21 20.27 -9.09
C ILE A 174 -9.46 18.96 -9.34
N MET A 175 -8.75 18.87 -10.46
CA MET A 175 -7.89 17.74 -10.79
C MET A 175 -6.87 17.50 -9.67
N GLY A 176 -6.13 18.53 -9.24
CA GLY A 176 -5.13 18.43 -8.19
C GLY A 176 -5.73 17.98 -6.87
N LEU A 177 -6.87 18.55 -6.47
CA LEU A 177 -7.57 18.16 -5.24
C LEU A 177 -8.00 16.69 -5.25
N ILE A 178 -8.66 16.27 -6.32
CA ILE A 178 -9.20 14.90 -6.42
C ILE A 178 -8.07 13.89 -6.57
N LEU A 179 -7.18 14.08 -7.54
CA LEU A 179 -6.09 13.12 -7.79
C LEU A 179 -5.13 13.06 -6.61
N GLY A 180 -4.66 14.21 -6.12
CA GLY A 180 -3.75 14.26 -4.99
C GLY A 180 -4.35 13.63 -3.74
N GLY A 181 -5.61 13.96 -3.42
CA GLY A 181 -6.32 13.39 -2.28
C GLY A 181 -6.53 11.89 -2.40
N LEU A 182 -7.07 11.41 -3.52
CA LEU A 182 -7.36 9.98 -3.69
C LEU A 182 -6.10 9.12 -3.80
N ILE A 183 -5.08 9.58 -4.55
CA ILE A 183 -3.84 8.80 -4.71
C ILE A 183 -3.09 8.68 -3.38
N THR A 184 -3.05 9.72 -2.55
CA THR A 184 -2.42 9.64 -1.22
C THR A 184 -3.20 8.73 -0.26
N VAL A 185 -4.53 8.72 -0.33
CA VAL A 185 -5.34 7.76 0.44
C VAL A 185 -5.05 6.34 -0.01
N VAL A 186 -4.99 6.08 -1.33
CA VAL A 186 -4.64 4.75 -1.87
C VAL A 186 -3.21 4.35 -1.48
N ALA A 187 -2.25 5.30 -1.51
CA ALA A 187 -0.88 5.04 -1.12
C ALA A 187 -0.71 4.72 0.37
N THR A 188 -1.63 5.21 1.21
CA THR A 188 -1.63 4.94 2.65
C THR A 188 -2.44 3.69 3.00
N ALA A 189 -3.41 3.34 2.19
CA ALA A 189 -4.23 2.15 2.37
C ALA A 189 -3.44 0.87 2.01
N PRO A 190 -3.90 -0.31 2.45
CA PRO A 190 -3.33 -1.59 2.02
C PRO A 190 -3.68 -1.91 0.55
N LEU A 191 -3.61 -0.91 -0.29
CA LEU A 191 -3.70 -0.93 -1.74
C LEU A 191 -2.34 -0.49 -2.31
N SER A 192 -2.06 -0.81 -3.56
CA SER A 192 -0.83 -0.33 -4.20
C SER A 192 -1.14 0.85 -5.11
N SER A 193 -0.70 2.05 -4.72
CA SER A 193 -0.77 3.25 -5.58
C SER A 193 0.09 3.09 -6.84
N MET A 194 1.23 2.39 -6.74
CA MET A 194 2.05 2.03 -7.90
C MET A 194 1.27 1.15 -8.88
N ALA A 195 0.69 0.05 -8.39
CA ALA A 195 -0.11 -0.84 -9.22
C ALA A 195 -1.32 -0.12 -9.83
N LEU A 196 -2.03 0.69 -9.05
CA LEU A 196 -3.19 1.45 -9.54
C LEU A 196 -2.78 2.39 -10.67
N THR A 197 -1.79 3.26 -10.45
CA THR A 197 -1.37 4.26 -11.44
C THR A 197 -0.70 3.64 -12.67
N SER A 198 -0.07 2.47 -12.50
CA SER A 198 0.49 1.69 -13.61
C SER A 198 -0.61 1.03 -14.47
N ILE A 199 -1.60 0.37 -13.84
CA ILE A 199 -2.70 -0.31 -14.54
C ILE A 199 -3.52 0.65 -15.38
N ILE A 200 -3.78 1.88 -14.87
CA ILE A 200 -4.53 2.90 -15.61
C ILE A 200 -3.66 3.71 -16.59
N GLY A 201 -2.36 3.45 -16.63
CA GLY A 201 -1.44 4.16 -17.52
C GLY A 201 -1.34 5.67 -17.23
N LEU A 202 -1.40 6.06 -15.94
CA LEU A 202 -1.37 7.47 -15.55
C LEU A 202 -0.03 8.10 -15.89
N THR A 203 -0.02 9.19 -16.69
CA THR A 203 1.18 9.91 -17.13
C THR A 203 0.94 11.42 -17.14
N GLY A 204 1.99 12.19 -17.42
CA GLY A 204 1.92 13.65 -17.52
C GLY A 204 1.66 14.34 -16.18
N VAL A 205 0.88 15.42 -16.18
CA VAL A 205 0.54 16.18 -14.95
C VAL A 205 -0.20 15.32 -13.92
N PRO A 206 -1.16 14.48 -14.28
CA PRO A 206 -1.81 13.57 -13.35
C PRO A 206 -0.83 12.65 -12.61
N MET A 207 0.18 12.13 -13.30
CA MET A 207 1.19 11.30 -12.64
C MET A 207 2.14 12.14 -11.77
N GLY A 208 2.50 13.35 -12.21
CA GLY A 208 3.23 14.32 -11.40
C GLY A 208 2.52 14.64 -10.08
N ILE A 209 1.18 14.83 -10.13
CA ILE A 209 0.34 14.98 -8.92
C ILE A 209 0.49 13.75 -8.02
N GLY A 210 0.31 12.55 -8.56
CA GLY A 210 0.45 11.30 -7.81
C GLY A 210 1.82 11.18 -7.14
N ALA A 211 2.88 11.43 -7.89
CA ALA A 211 4.25 11.32 -7.41
C ALA A 211 4.56 12.29 -6.26
N LEU A 212 4.30 13.59 -6.45
CA LEU A 212 4.66 14.60 -5.45
C LEU A 212 3.66 14.74 -4.30
N ALA A 213 2.37 14.42 -4.49
CA ALA A 213 1.43 14.36 -3.39
C ALA A 213 1.77 13.20 -2.44
N VAL A 214 2.14 12.04 -2.99
CA VAL A 214 2.59 10.89 -2.19
C VAL A 214 3.94 11.17 -1.52
N PHE A 215 4.88 11.83 -2.19
CA PHE A 215 6.11 12.32 -1.55
C PHE A 215 5.79 13.25 -0.38
N GLY A 216 4.91 14.23 -0.57
CA GLY A 216 4.48 15.14 0.51
C GLY A 216 3.86 14.37 1.68
N SER A 217 3.07 13.32 1.40
CA SER A 217 2.40 12.52 2.43
C SER A 217 3.38 11.84 3.40
N ALA A 218 4.63 11.59 3.00
CA ALA A 218 5.68 11.12 3.91
C ALA A 218 5.83 12.02 5.14
N PHE A 219 5.94 13.32 4.91
CA PHE A 219 6.10 14.32 5.97
C PHE A 219 4.82 14.49 6.81
N MET A 220 3.67 14.44 6.15
CA MET A 220 2.37 14.51 6.81
C MET A 220 2.16 13.32 7.73
N ASN A 221 2.37 12.11 7.23
CA ASN A 221 2.20 10.88 7.99
C ASN A 221 3.16 10.82 9.17
N TYR A 222 4.43 11.22 8.98
CA TYR A 222 5.38 11.34 10.08
C TYR A 222 4.84 12.24 11.20
N VAL A 223 4.45 13.48 10.87
CA VAL A 223 3.94 14.45 11.84
C VAL A 223 2.66 13.93 12.50
N PHE A 224 1.75 13.39 11.72
CA PHE A 224 0.46 12.90 12.21
C PHE A 224 0.64 11.73 13.18
N PHE A 225 1.46 10.72 12.83
CA PHE A 225 1.74 9.58 13.69
C PHE A 225 2.40 9.98 15.00
N GLU A 226 3.42 10.87 14.95
CA GLU A 226 4.09 11.40 16.14
C GLU A 226 3.12 12.16 17.06
N LYS A 227 2.31 13.05 16.50
CA LYS A 227 1.39 13.90 17.28
C LYS A 227 0.21 13.13 17.85
N MET A 228 -0.32 12.18 17.11
CA MET A 228 -1.40 11.30 17.57
C MET A 228 -0.90 10.18 18.48
N LYS A 229 0.42 9.95 18.54
CA LYS A 229 1.03 8.83 19.30
C LYS A 229 0.47 7.46 18.85
N LEU A 230 0.34 7.27 17.53
CA LEU A 230 -0.18 6.01 16.98
C LEU A 230 0.75 4.83 17.25
N GLY A 231 2.05 5.06 17.28
CA GLY A 231 3.09 4.07 17.56
C GLY A 231 4.37 4.72 18.11
N THR A 232 5.45 3.99 18.01
CA THR A 232 6.79 4.45 18.40
C THR A 232 7.37 5.41 17.34
N LYS A 233 8.50 6.02 17.65
CA LYS A 233 9.23 6.83 16.67
C LYS A 233 9.68 6.02 15.44
N LYS A 234 9.94 4.71 15.63
CA LYS A 234 10.25 3.81 14.51
C LYS A 234 9.07 3.68 13.56
N ASP A 235 7.85 3.56 14.10
CA ASP A 235 6.64 3.46 13.30
C ASP A 235 6.37 4.75 12.52
N SER A 236 6.60 5.92 13.15
CA SER A 236 6.47 7.23 12.49
C SER A 236 7.49 7.41 11.36
N ILE A 237 8.72 6.91 11.52
CA ILE A 237 9.72 6.91 10.43
C ILE A 237 9.32 5.92 9.34
N ALA A 238 8.88 4.72 9.72
CA ALA A 238 8.52 3.68 8.78
C ALA A 238 7.33 4.09 7.88
N VAL A 239 6.27 4.70 8.46
CA VAL A 239 5.13 5.20 7.69
C VAL A 239 5.51 6.34 6.73
N ALA A 240 6.52 7.12 7.05
CA ALA A 240 7.02 8.17 6.17
C ALA A 240 7.79 7.60 4.96
N ILE A 241 8.52 6.52 5.15
CA ILE A 241 9.26 5.85 4.07
C ILE A 241 8.30 5.09 3.16
N GLU A 242 7.43 4.26 3.76
CA GLU A 242 6.45 3.44 3.04
C GLU A 242 5.23 3.18 3.96
N PRO A 243 4.07 3.80 3.71
CA PRO A 243 2.90 3.66 4.58
C PRO A 243 2.43 2.23 4.77
N LEU A 244 2.58 1.37 3.78
CA LEU A 244 2.20 -0.05 3.88
C LEU A 244 2.94 -0.79 4.98
N THR A 245 4.11 -0.29 5.43
CA THR A 245 4.83 -0.84 6.59
C THR A 245 4.03 -0.75 7.89
N GLN A 246 3.02 0.11 7.92
CA GLN A 246 2.14 0.36 9.06
C GLN A 246 0.66 0.07 8.71
N ALA A 247 0.41 -0.90 7.81
CA ALA A 247 -0.94 -1.23 7.34
C ALA A 247 -1.89 -1.65 8.47
N ASP A 248 -1.38 -2.28 9.53
CA ASP A 248 -2.12 -2.64 10.72
C ASP A 248 -2.61 -1.40 11.49
N LEU A 249 -1.71 -0.44 11.77
CA LEU A 249 -2.03 0.82 12.46
C LEU A 249 -2.98 1.70 11.63
N ILE A 250 -2.74 1.79 10.33
CA ILE A 250 -3.55 2.56 9.40
C ILE A 250 -4.97 1.98 9.31
N SER A 251 -5.08 0.67 9.14
CA SER A 251 -6.38 -0.01 9.06
C SER A 251 -7.16 0.01 10.38
N ALA A 252 -6.45 0.13 11.50
CA ALA A 252 -7.05 0.31 12.82
C ALA A 252 -7.54 1.76 13.06
N ASN A 253 -7.00 2.75 12.35
CA ASN A 253 -7.31 4.16 12.51
C ASN A 253 -7.72 4.83 11.17
N PRO A 254 -8.68 4.27 10.42
CA PRO A 254 -8.90 4.65 9.03
C PRO A 254 -9.37 6.10 8.88
N ILE A 255 -10.34 6.54 9.69
CA ILE A 255 -10.93 7.88 9.56
C ILE A 255 -9.88 8.97 9.74
N PRO A 256 -9.14 9.03 10.88
CA PRO A 256 -8.16 10.09 11.08
C PRO A 256 -7.01 10.05 10.07
N VAL A 257 -6.56 8.85 9.68
CA VAL A 257 -5.46 8.71 8.72
C VAL A 257 -5.90 9.10 7.31
N TYR A 258 -7.00 8.53 6.79
CA TYR A 258 -7.41 8.79 5.41
C TYR A 258 -7.92 10.21 5.19
N VAL A 259 -8.64 10.80 6.14
CA VAL A 259 -9.09 12.19 6.02
C VAL A 259 -7.88 13.14 6.00
N THR A 260 -6.91 12.93 6.88
CA THR A 260 -5.67 13.73 6.89
C THR A 260 -4.92 13.59 5.57
N ASN A 261 -4.79 12.36 5.05
CA ASN A 261 -4.13 12.09 3.77
C ASN A 261 -4.88 12.70 2.58
N PHE A 262 -6.21 12.65 2.57
CA PHE A 262 -7.00 13.29 1.52
C PHE A 262 -6.79 14.81 1.49
N ILE A 263 -6.82 15.47 2.65
CA ILE A 263 -6.61 16.91 2.76
C ILE A 263 -5.20 17.30 2.29
N GLY A 264 -4.17 16.69 2.86
CA GLY A 264 -2.79 17.03 2.55
C GLY A 264 -2.38 16.66 1.13
N GLY A 265 -2.82 15.50 0.66
CA GLY A 265 -2.61 15.06 -0.71
C GLY A 265 -3.33 15.94 -1.73
N GLY A 266 -4.56 16.35 -1.42
CA GLY A 266 -5.32 17.27 -2.26
C GLY A 266 -4.67 18.66 -2.38
N LEU A 267 -4.21 19.22 -1.27
CA LEU A 267 -3.49 20.50 -1.26
C LEU A 267 -2.17 20.42 -2.04
N SER A 268 -1.40 19.36 -1.84
CA SER A 268 -0.17 19.08 -2.61
C SER A 268 -0.48 18.91 -4.09
N GLY A 269 -1.54 18.19 -4.42
CA GLY A 269 -1.97 17.98 -5.81
C GLY A 269 -2.35 19.28 -6.52
N ILE A 270 -3.01 20.22 -5.85
CA ILE A 270 -3.30 21.56 -6.40
C ILE A 270 -2.00 22.28 -6.76
N ILE A 271 -1.01 22.28 -5.87
CA ILE A 271 0.30 22.91 -6.12
C ILE A 271 0.95 22.33 -7.36
N VAL A 272 0.99 20.99 -7.44
CA VAL A 272 1.63 20.27 -8.56
C VAL A 272 0.91 20.55 -9.88
N ALA A 273 -0.43 20.52 -9.88
CA ALA A 273 -1.25 20.82 -11.05
C ALA A 273 -1.03 22.24 -11.56
N MET A 274 -1.03 23.23 -10.65
CA MET A 274 -0.82 24.63 -11.02
C MET A 274 0.61 24.90 -11.50
N MET A 275 1.60 24.18 -10.98
CA MET A 275 2.98 24.27 -11.46
C MET A 275 3.22 23.48 -12.74
N GLY A 276 2.27 22.65 -13.20
CA GLY A 276 2.37 21.86 -14.42
C GLY A 276 3.54 20.85 -14.37
N ILE A 277 3.77 20.22 -13.20
CA ILE A 277 4.81 19.19 -13.05
C ILE A 277 4.33 17.91 -13.72
N THR A 278 5.15 17.35 -14.59
CA THR A 278 4.83 16.14 -15.34
C THR A 278 5.73 14.97 -14.93
N VAL A 279 5.18 13.77 -15.01
CA VAL A 279 5.94 12.51 -14.90
C VAL A 279 5.49 11.61 -16.05
N SER A 280 6.44 11.19 -16.88
CA SER A 280 6.17 10.43 -18.11
C SER A 280 5.94 8.95 -17.88
N THR A 281 6.46 8.40 -16.79
CA THR A 281 6.39 6.98 -16.45
C THR A 281 5.25 6.71 -15.48
N PRO A 282 4.30 5.78 -15.78
CA PRO A 282 3.26 5.39 -14.86
C PRO A 282 3.82 4.56 -13.68
N GLY A 283 3.05 4.47 -12.59
CA GLY A 283 3.45 3.66 -11.44
C GLY A 283 4.38 4.35 -10.45
N LEU A 284 4.65 5.65 -10.59
CA LEU A 284 5.58 6.39 -9.74
C LEU A 284 4.90 7.16 -8.58
N ALA A 285 3.71 6.74 -8.17
CA ALA A 285 3.05 7.27 -6.97
C ALA A 285 3.66 6.66 -5.70
N THR A 286 4.92 6.98 -5.44
CA THR A 286 5.71 6.53 -4.28
C THR A 286 6.50 7.69 -3.70
N GLN A 287 6.88 7.61 -2.44
CA GLN A 287 7.54 8.70 -1.73
C GLN A 287 8.88 9.08 -2.36
N ILE A 288 9.78 8.13 -2.49
CA ILE A 288 11.17 8.42 -2.87
C ILE A 288 11.36 8.42 -4.39
N ALA A 289 10.89 7.36 -5.08
CA ALA A 289 11.05 7.30 -6.54
C ALA A 289 10.22 8.37 -7.24
N GLY A 290 9.01 8.68 -6.76
CA GLY A 290 8.17 9.76 -7.27
C GLY A 290 8.85 11.13 -7.18
N PHE A 291 9.49 11.45 -6.05
CA PHE A 291 10.30 12.66 -5.89
C PHE A 291 11.47 12.69 -6.89
N ALA A 292 12.27 11.63 -6.92
CA ALA A 292 13.48 11.59 -7.75
C ALA A 292 13.17 11.79 -9.23
N VAL A 293 12.13 11.09 -9.74
CA VAL A 293 11.71 11.22 -11.14
C VAL A 293 11.10 12.59 -11.43
N SER A 294 10.27 13.11 -10.53
CA SER A 294 9.70 14.45 -10.70
C SER A 294 10.77 15.54 -10.79
N VAL A 295 11.85 15.42 -10.01
CA VAL A 295 12.98 16.35 -10.09
C VAL A 295 13.80 16.10 -11.36
N ALA A 296 14.05 14.85 -11.74
CA ALA A 296 14.80 14.52 -12.95
C ALA A 296 14.12 15.05 -14.22
N GLU A 297 12.80 14.92 -14.33
CA GLU A 297 12.05 15.34 -15.53
C GLU A 297 11.73 16.86 -15.55
N ASN A 298 11.60 17.51 -14.37
CA ASN A 298 11.19 18.92 -14.30
C ASN A 298 12.26 19.87 -13.74
N GLY A 299 13.44 19.36 -13.39
CA GLY A 299 14.56 20.15 -12.87
C GLY A 299 14.20 20.93 -11.59
N MET A 300 14.65 22.18 -11.52
CA MET A 300 14.42 23.05 -10.36
C MET A 300 12.92 23.28 -10.05
N ARG A 301 12.05 23.28 -11.06
CA ARG A 301 10.60 23.40 -10.85
C ARG A 301 10.05 22.19 -10.10
N GLY A 302 10.49 20.98 -10.45
CA GLY A 302 10.13 19.75 -9.75
C GLY A 302 10.61 19.78 -8.30
N PHE A 303 11.82 20.25 -8.03
CA PHE A 303 12.36 20.38 -6.69
C PHE A 303 11.58 21.42 -5.85
N ILE A 304 11.27 22.59 -6.40
CA ILE A 304 10.46 23.62 -5.71
C ILE A 304 9.06 23.07 -5.40
N ALA A 305 8.42 22.38 -6.35
CA ALA A 305 7.12 21.76 -6.14
C ALA A 305 7.18 20.71 -5.02
N ALA A 306 8.20 19.88 -5.00
CA ALA A 306 8.41 18.88 -3.95
C ALA A 306 8.56 19.52 -2.55
N VAL A 307 9.36 20.57 -2.44
CA VAL A 307 9.52 21.34 -1.18
C VAL A 307 8.18 21.94 -0.75
N ALA A 308 7.43 22.54 -1.68
CA ALA A 308 6.11 23.09 -1.39
C ALA A 308 5.12 22.01 -0.93
N CYS A 309 5.13 20.84 -1.57
CA CYS A 309 4.33 19.68 -1.14
C CYS A 309 4.73 19.20 0.26
N ALA A 310 6.02 19.12 0.57
CA ALA A 310 6.49 18.74 1.90
C ALA A 310 6.01 19.73 2.98
N VAL A 311 6.15 21.03 2.74
CA VAL A 311 5.72 22.07 3.68
C VAL A 311 4.21 22.03 3.90
N VAL A 312 3.42 22.01 2.83
CA VAL A 312 1.95 21.98 2.94
C VAL A 312 1.47 20.69 3.62
N SER A 313 2.15 19.58 3.37
CA SER A 313 1.83 18.31 3.99
C SER A 313 2.18 18.27 5.49
N ILE A 314 3.27 18.89 5.91
CA ILE A 314 3.55 19.09 7.35
C ILE A 314 2.41 19.86 8.00
N ILE A 315 1.97 20.96 7.40
CA ILE A 315 0.84 21.76 7.90
C ILE A 315 -0.43 20.90 7.96
N ALA A 316 -0.71 20.11 6.92
CA ALA A 316 -1.87 19.21 6.90
C ALA A 316 -1.78 18.13 8.00
N GLY A 317 -0.60 17.62 8.30
CA GLY A 317 -0.39 16.70 9.42
C GLY A 317 -0.76 17.32 10.78
N TYR A 318 -0.38 18.57 11.00
CA TYR A 318 -0.81 19.33 12.20
C TYR A 318 -2.32 19.60 12.19
N ILE A 319 -2.89 20.00 11.06
CA ILE A 319 -4.34 20.21 10.93
C ILE A 319 -5.08 18.91 11.26
N GLY A 320 -4.66 17.77 10.71
CA GLY A 320 -5.20 16.46 11.03
C GLY A 320 -5.12 16.16 12.53
N TYR A 321 -3.98 16.41 13.16
CA TYR A 321 -3.84 16.29 14.61
C TYR A 321 -4.85 17.17 15.37
N PHE A 322 -5.01 18.43 15.02
CA PHE A 322 -5.95 19.31 15.71
C PHE A 322 -7.41 18.87 15.53
N ILE A 323 -7.77 18.35 14.36
CA ILE A 323 -9.11 17.81 14.09
C ILE A 323 -9.36 16.55 14.93
N PHE A 324 -8.37 15.65 14.98
CA PHE A 324 -8.55 14.30 15.54
C PHE A 324 -7.90 14.09 16.93
N LYS A 325 -7.34 15.11 17.58
CA LYS A 325 -6.66 14.98 18.90
C LYS A 325 -7.53 14.33 20.00
N ASN A 326 -8.84 14.45 19.89
CA ASN A 326 -9.79 13.84 20.82
C ASN A 326 -10.43 12.53 20.27
N TYR A 327 -10.02 12.09 19.10
CA TYR A 327 -10.50 10.84 18.52
C TYR A 327 -9.86 9.66 19.24
N LYS A 328 -10.66 8.64 19.54
CA LYS A 328 -10.15 7.41 20.15
C LYS A 328 -9.34 6.64 19.11
N ILE A 329 -8.04 6.66 19.24
CA ILE A 329 -7.11 5.91 18.39
C ILE A 329 -6.86 4.52 18.99
N THR A 330 -6.41 3.59 18.11
CA THR A 330 -5.84 2.30 18.50
C THR A 330 -4.34 2.36 18.28
N THR A 331 -3.56 2.17 19.34
CA THR A 331 -2.10 2.33 19.31
C THR A 331 -1.37 1.06 18.89
N ALA A 332 -0.08 1.19 18.58
CA ALA A 332 0.78 0.04 18.25
C ALA A 332 0.84 -0.98 19.40
N ASP A 333 0.89 -0.51 20.64
CA ASP A 333 0.94 -1.39 21.82
C ASP A 333 -0.35 -2.19 21.99
N GLU A 334 -1.51 -1.59 21.67
CA GLU A 334 -2.79 -2.29 21.70
C GLU A 334 -2.92 -3.36 20.60
N ILE A 335 -2.27 -3.15 19.44
CA ILE A 335 -2.35 -4.06 18.28
C ILE A 335 -1.33 -5.18 18.38
N ARG A 336 -0.07 -4.83 18.73
CA ARG A 336 1.10 -5.71 18.63
C ARG A 336 1.50 -6.30 19.97
N GLY A 337 0.90 -5.83 21.09
CA GLY A 337 1.36 -6.08 22.45
C GLY A 337 2.56 -5.20 22.83
N THR A 338 2.76 -5.01 24.12
CA THR A 338 3.97 -4.35 24.63
C THR A 338 5.18 -5.22 24.31
N GLN A 339 6.23 -4.63 23.72
CA GLN A 339 7.43 -5.36 23.29
C GLN A 339 8.17 -6.07 24.46
N GLU A 340 7.76 -5.85 25.69
CA GLU A 340 8.30 -6.53 26.89
C GLU A 340 7.82 -7.97 27.06
N GLU A 341 6.67 -8.37 26.51
CA GLU A 341 6.17 -9.75 26.60
C GLU A 341 6.72 -10.71 25.54
N VAL A 342 7.40 -10.21 24.49
CA VAL A 342 7.92 -11.03 23.39
C VAL A 342 9.40 -11.38 23.60
N ALA A 343 10.08 -10.78 24.58
CA ALA A 343 11.48 -11.01 24.89
C ALA A 343 11.71 -11.95 26.11
N ALA A 344 10.64 -12.49 26.69
CA ALA A 344 10.65 -13.50 27.75
C ALA A 344 10.15 -14.86 27.22
#